data_dca220aceef412ccf2aa1884f790c18e
#
_entry.id   dca220aceef412ccf2aa1884f790c18e
#
_cell.length_a   1.000
_cell.length_b   1.000
_cell.length_c   1.000
_cell.angle_alpha   90.00
_cell.angle_beta   90.00
_cell.angle_gamma   90.00
#
_symmetry.space_group_name_H-M   'P 1'
#
loop_
_entity.id
_entity.type
_entity.pdbx_description
1 polymer ?
#
loop_
_entity_poly.entity_id
_entity_poly.type
_entity_poly.pdbx_seq_one_letter_code
_entity_poly.pdbx_strand_id
1 'polypeptide(L)'
;MERMELIAPCHFGLEAVLKREIQDLGYEISNVEDGRVSFYGNAEAICRANIFLRTAERVLLKVGSFKAVTFEELFEHTKKIPWEKYIPKDGKFWVTKAASVKSKLFSPSDIQSIMKKAMVNRMREHYHVDWFEESGASYLVRVFLMKDIVTVGIDTSGVSLHKRGYRQLSSKAPITETLAAALIMLTPWRKDRILVDPFCGSGTFPIEAAMIAANIAPGMNRSFTAEEWSNLIPKKAWYDAIDEANSLINDDIEVDIQGYDIDGDVVRAARENAKEAGVDHLIHFQERAVKDLRHPKKYGFIITNPPYGERLEEKENLPGLYREFGDSFRNLDSWSAYMITSYEDTEKYFGRKADKNRKIYNGMLKTYFYQFLGPKPPKQKK
;
A
#
# COMPACT_ATOMS: atom_id res chain seq x y z
N MET A 1 2.94 29.09 -1.26
CA MET A 1 1.83 28.09 -1.15
C MET A 1 1.60 27.75 0.31
N GLU A 2 0.35 27.57 0.73
CA GLU A 2 0.01 27.26 2.13
C GLU A 2 0.60 25.92 2.54
N ARG A 3 1.27 25.85 3.70
CA ARG A 3 1.81 24.61 4.25
C ARG A 3 0.67 23.79 4.83
N MET A 4 0.55 22.56 4.39
CA MET A 4 -0.48 21.60 4.79
C MET A 4 0.18 20.42 5.53
N GLU A 5 -0.55 19.74 6.40
CA GLU A 5 -0.14 18.46 6.96
C GLU A 5 -0.94 17.34 6.30
N LEU A 6 -0.23 16.34 5.79
CA LEU A 6 -0.79 15.18 5.10
C LEU A 6 -0.58 13.92 5.96
N ILE A 7 -1.51 12.98 5.87
CA ILE A 7 -1.45 11.68 6.55
C ILE A 7 -1.47 10.58 5.51
N ALA A 8 -0.51 9.69 5.56
CA ALA A 8 -0.46 8.49 4.72
C ALA A 8 -0.60 7.24 5.60
N PRO A 9 -1.79 6.61 5.66
CA PRO A 9 -1.96 5.30 6.29
C PRO A 9 -1.21 4.21 5.51
N CYS A 10 -0.67 3.23 6.24
CA CYS A 10 0.01 2.06 5.68
C CYS A 10 -0.31 0.80 6.49
N HIS A 11 0.14 -0.36 6.02
CA HIS A 11 0.09 -1.58 6.81
C HIS A 11 0.94 -1.42 8.08
N PHE A 12 0.38 -1.87 9.21
CA PHE A 12 1.05 -1.85 10.51
C PHE A 12 2.40 -2.57 10.47
N GLY A 13 3.44 -1.93 10.99
CA GLY A 13 4.82 -2.42 10.98
C GLY A 13 5.63 -2.05 9.73
N LEU A 14 5.03 -1.31 8.78
CA LEU A 14 5.68 -0.86 7.54
C LEU A 14 5.91 0.66 7.50
N GLU A 15 5.68 1.35 8.61
CA GLU A 15 5.79 2.81 8.72
C GLU A 15 7.20 3.32 8.35
N ALA A 16 8.24 2.54 8.66
CA ALA A 16 9.62 2.90 8.32
C ALA A 16 9.89 2.89 6.81
N VAL A 17 9.20 2.02 6.05
CA VAL A 17 9.30 1.96 4.59
C VAL A 17 8.62 3.20 4.00
N LEU A 18 7.38 3.45 4.39
CA LEU A 18 6.61 4.61 3.93
C LEU A 18 7.30 5.93 4.31
N LYS A 19 7.84 6.04 5.53
CA LYS A 19 8.62 7.21 5.96
C LYS A 19 9.77 7.50 4.99
N ARG A 20 10.51 6.48 4.56
CA ARG A 20 11.62 6.63 3.61
C ARG A 20 11.11 7.12 2.26
N GLU A 21 10.04 6.53 1.71
CA GLU A 21 9.43 7.00 0.46
C GLU A 21 9.08 8.49 0.51
N ILE A 22 8.44 8.95 1.60
CA ILE A 22 8.06 10.35 1.80
C ILE A 22 9.30 11.26 1.85
N GLN A 23 10.35 10.82 2.56
CA GLN A 23 11.62 11.55 2.64
C GLN A 23 12.34 11.60 1.28
N ASP A 24 12.33 10.51 0.52
CA ASP A 24 12.91 10.42 -0.83
C ASP A 24 12.17 11.33 -1.83
N LEU A 25 10.87 11.60 -1.61
CA LEU A 25 10.11 12.62 -2.34
C LEU A 25 10.44 14.06 -1.90
N GLY A 26 11.26 14.24 -0.87
CA GLY A 26 11.71 15.55 -0.37
C GLY A 26 10.82 16.18 0.70
N TYR A 27 9.88 15.42 1.31
CA TYR A 27 8.97 15.95 2.32
C TYR A 27 9.45 15.72 3.75
N GLU A 28 9.20 16.71 4.61
CA GLU A 28 9.50 16.68 6.04
C GLU A 28 8.44 15.86 6.80
N ILE A 29 8.89 14.88 7.57
CA ILE A 29 8.01 14.07 8.43
C ILE A 29 7.58 14.89 9.66
N SER A 30 6.28 14.98 9.90
CA SER A 30 5.72 15.63 11.10
C SER A 30 5.52 14.63 12.24
N ASN A 31 5.03 13.39 11.92
CA ASN A 31 4.78 12.38 12.94
C ASN A 31 4.82 10.97 12.34
N VAL A 32 5.16 9.98 13.17
CA VAL A 32 5.07 8.55 12.83
C VAL A 32 4.30 7.86 13.95
N GLU A 33 3.19 7.24 13.60
CA GLU A 33 2.35 6.46 14.50
C GLU A 33 2.08 5.08 13.92
N ASP A 34 1.61 4.17 14.74
CA ASP A 34 1.22 2.83 14.31
C ASP A 34 0.24 2.89 13.12
N GLY A 35 0.66 2.34 11.98
CA GLY A 35 -0.13 2.26 10.75
C GLY A 35 -0.26 3.58 9.96
N ARG A 36 0.51 4.63 10.26
CA ARG A 36 0.49 5.87 9.49
C ARG A 36 1.73 6.75 9.66
N VAL A 37 2.02 7.52 8.64
CA VAL A 37 3.06 8.54 8.64
C VAL A 37 2.44 9.88 8.24
N SER A 38 2.72 10.93 9.01
CA SER A 38 2.30 12.30 8.69
C SER A 38 3.49 13.13 8.25
N PHE A 39 3.26 14.04 7.32
CA PHE A 39 4.31 14.88 6.73
C PHE A 39 3.76 16.22 6.28
N TYR A 40 4.66 17.19 6.11
CA TYR A 40 4.30 18.51 5.63
C TYR A 40 4.48 18.60 4.12
N GLY A 41 3.55 19.29 3.46
CA GLY A 41 3.58 19.57 2.04
C GLY A 41 2.70 20.76 1.65
N ASN A 42 2.31 20.79 0.41
CA ASN A 42 1.41 21.77 -0.20
C ASN A 42 0.46 21.05 -1.18
N ALA A 43 -0.27 21.78 -2.03
CA ALA A 43 -1.14 21.19 -3.05
C ALA A 43 -0.39 20.22 -3.99
N GLU A 44 0.84 20.56 -4.40
CA GLU A 44 1.68 19.68 -5.24
C GLU A 44 2.04 18.39 -4.50
N ALA A 45 2.28 18.46 -3.19
CA ALA A 45 2.58 17.28 -2.39
C ALA A 45 1.41 16.29 -2.33
N ILE A 46 0.15 16.77 -2.38
CA ILE A 46 -1.02 15.89 -2.50
C ILE A 46 -0.96 15.11 -3.81
N CYS A 47 -0.70 15.78 -4.93
CA CYS A 47 -0.59 15.14 -6.25
C CYS A 47 0.55 14.12 -6.27
N ARG A 48 1.77 14.54 -5.91
CA ARG A 48 2.96 13.69 -5.92
C ARG A 48 2.83 12.50 -4.97
N ALA A 49 2.30 12.70 -3.76
CA ALA A 49 2.11 11.61 -2.81
C ALA A 49 1.13 10.55 -3.33
N ASN A 50 0.03 10.94 -3.96
CA ASN A 50 -0.92 9.99 -4.56
C ASN A 50 -0.33 9.22 -5.74
N ILE A 51 0.51 9.86 -6.55
CA ILE A 51 1.11 9.26 -7.75
C ILE A 51 2.31 8.36 -7.38
N PHE A 52 3.19 8.79 -6.48
CA PHE A 52 4.49 8.16 -6.25
C PHE A 52 4.54 7.16 -5.09
N LEU A 53 3.72 7.34 -4.02
CA LEU A 53 3.81 6.47 -2.84
C LEU A 53 3.32 5.05 -3.15
N ARG A 54 4.24 4.08 -3.04
CA ARG A 54 3.99 2.67 -3.31
C ARG A 54 3.35 1.95 -2.14
N THR A 55 3.68 2.37 -0.90
CA THR A 55 3.33 1.65 0.32
C THR A 55 2.23 2.32 1.13
N ALA A 56 1.78 3.51 0.73
CA ALA A 56 0.62 4.18 1.31
C ALA A 56 -0.68 3.57 0.82
N GLU A 57 -1.65 3.37 1.74
CA GLU A 57 -3.00 2.95 1.40
C GLU A 57 -3.86 4.12 0.86
N ARG A 58 -3.55 5.33 1.30
CA ARG A 58 -4.21 6.59 0.96
C ARG A 58 -3.32 7.78 1.28
N VAL A 59 -3.73 8.95 0.79
CA VAL A 59 -3.23 10.25 1.22
C VAL A 59 -4.41 11.07 1.73
N LEU A 60 -4.33 11.56 2.96
CA LEU A 60 -5.37 12.37 3.57
C LEU A 60 -4.85 13.79 3.84
N LEU A 61 -5.65 14.79 3.54
CA LEU A 61 -5.40 16.15 4.01
C LEU A 61 -5.87 16.29 5.46
N LYS A 62 -4.96 16.48 6.41
CA LYS A 62 -5.29 16.66 7.82
C LYS A 62 -5.92 18.03 8.03
N VAL A 63 -7.12 18.06 8.59
CA VAL A 63 -7.89 19.31 8.82
C VAL A 63 -8.10 19.60 10.28
N GLY A 64 -7.85 18.65 11.18
CA GLY A 64 -7.98 18.87 12.62
C GLY A 64 -7.41 17.74 13.45
N SER A 65 -7.02 18.09 14.69
CA SER A 65 -6.69 17.11 15.73
C SER A 65 -7.02 17.73 17.09
N PHE A 66 -7.77 16.99 17.92
CA PHE A 66 -8.23 17.46 19.21
C PHE A 66 -8.57 16.28 20.13
N LYS A 67 -8.67 16.54 21.42
CA LYS A 67 -9.15 15.55 22.41
C LYS A 67 -10.67 15.60 22.50
N ALA A 68 -11.31 14.42 22.56
CA ALA A 68 -12.74 14.29 22.84
C ALA A 68 -13.02 13.00 23.61
N VAL A 69 -13.68 13.13 24.77
CA VAL A 69 -14.08 12.01 25.63
C VAL A 69 -15.61 11.87 25.73
N THR A 70 -16.35 12.85 25.19
CA THR A 70 -17.81 12.87 25.08
C THR A 70 -18.22 13.22 23.66
N PHE A 71 -19.45 12.86 23.28
CA PHE A 71 -20.02 13.22 21.97
C PHE A 71 -20.26 14.73 21.82
N GLU A 72 -20.49 15.45 22.95
CA GLU A 72 -20.59 16.89 22.94
C GLU A 72 -19.26 17.55 22.60
N GLU A 73 -18.16 17.13 23.25
CA GLU A 73 -16.82 17.58 22.91
C GLU A 73 -16.46 17.29 21.46
N LEU A 74 -16.80 16.07 20.98
CA LEU A 74 -16.59 15.68 19.59
C LEU A 74 -17.35 16.62 18.63
N PHE A 75 -18.62 16.92 18.92
CA PHE A 75 -19.43 17.83 18.13
C PHE A 75 -18.85 19.24 18.08
N GLU A 76 -18.58 19.84 19.25
CA GLU A 76 -18.11 21.22 19.37
C GLU A 76 -16.73 21.43 18.74
N HIS A 77 -15.80 20.49 18.92
CA HIS A 77 -14.50 20.59 18.29
C HIS A 77 -14.57 20.36 16.77
N THR A 78 -15.41 19.44 16.29
CA THR A 78 -15.63 19.21 14.86
C THR A 78 -16.25 20.46 14.21
N LYS A 79 -17.20 21.12 14.86
CA LYS A 79 -17.84 22.35 14.40
C LYS A 79 -16.84 23.52 14.28
N LYS A 80 -15.79 23.56 15.14
CA LYS A 80 -14.73 24.59 15.10
C LYS A 80 -13.78 24.47 13.93
N ILE A 81 -13.70 23.31 13.28
CA ILE A 81 -12.89 23.13 12.06
C ILE A 81 -13.47 24.05 10.98
N PRO A 82 -12.63 24.84 10.28
CA PRO A 82 -13.10 25.74 9.23
C PRO A 82 -13.34 24.96 7.92
N TRP A 83 -14.41 24.17 7.89
CA TRP A 83 -14.75 23.27 6.79
C TRP A 83 -14.89 24.00 5.45
N GLU A 84 -15.39 25.24 5.48
CA GLU A 84 -15.55 26.12 4.33
C GLU A 84 -14.24 26.49 3.61
N LYS A 85 -13.10 26.32 4.28
CA LYS A 85 -11.79 26.46 3.60
C LYS A 85 -11.48 25.32 2.67
N TYR A 86 -12.05 24.15 2.93
CA TYR A 86 -11.77 22.92 2.20
C TYR A 86 -12.90 22.54 1.26
N ILE A 87 -14.16 22.72 1.70
CA ILE A 87 -15.35 22.22 1.04
C ILE A 87 -16.16 23.41 0.53
N PRO A 88 -16.31 23.58 -0.80
CA PRO A 88 -17.15 24.63 -1.37
C PRO A 88 -18.65 24.34 -1.08
N LYS A 89 -19.48 25.36 -1.32
CA LYS A 89 -20.92 25.32 -1.01
C LYS A 89 -21.67 24.16 -1.69
N ASP A 90 -21.26 23.78 -2.88
CA ASP A 90 -21.82 22.70 -3.70
C ASP A 90 -21.14 21.34 -3.46
N GLY A 91 -20.10 21.27 -2.64
CA GLY A 91 -19.32 20.06 -2.36
C GLY A 91 -20.13 18.97 -1.68
N LYS A 92 -19.97 17.72 -2.12
CA LYS A 92 -20.50 16.53 -1.47
C LYS A 92 -19.59 16.13 -0.31
N PHE A 93 -20.09 16.03 0.90
CA PHE A 93 -19.26 15.69 2.03
C PHE A 93 -19.94 14.74 3.01
N TRP A 94 -19.19 13.75 3.49
CA TRP A 94 -19.66 12.82 4.53
C TRP A 94 -18.48 12.12 5.21
N VAL A 95 -18.73 11.59 6.40
CA VAL A 95 -17.75 10.82 7.16
C VAL A 95 -17.83 9.35 6.73
N THR A 96 -16.86 8.88 5.93
CA THR A 96 -16.86 7.53 5.33
C THR A 96 -16.38 6.45 6.28
N LYS A 97 -15.47 6.79 7.20
CA LYS A 97 -14.89 5.85 8.13
C LYS A 97 -14.48 6.54 9.43
N ALA A 98 -14.87 5.93 10.54
CA ALA A 98 -14.32 6.22 11.85
C ALA A 98 -13.64 4.95 12.40
N ALA A 99 -12.46 5.10 12.97
CA ALA A 99 -11.76 4.04 13.68
C ALA A 99 -11.43 4.52 15.08
N SER A 100 -11.77 3.73 16.10
CA SER A 100 -11.51 4.08 17.49
C SER A 100 -10.73 2.97 18.19
N VAL A 101 -9.61 3.34 18.80
CA VAL A 101 -8.73 2.42 19.52
C VAL A 101 -8.40 3.02 20.88
N LYS A 102 -8.64 2.26 21.94
CA LYS A 102 -8.34 2.66 23.35
C LYS A 102 -8.90 4.04 23.69
N SER A 103 -10.12 4.37 23.23
CA SER A 103 -10.79 5.65 23.44
C SER A 103 -12.18 5.43 24.08
N LYS A 104 -12.67 6.45 24.77
CA LYS A 104 -14.00 6.42 25.40
C LYS A 104 -15.12 6.39 24.37
N LEU A 105 -14.97 7.13 23.28
CA LEU A 105 -15.91 7.06 22.15
C LEU A 105 -15.51 5.89 21.27
N PHE A 106 -16.31 4.82 21.25
CA PHE A 106 -15.95 3.56 20.60
C PHE A 106 -16.90 3.13 19.46
N SER A 107 -18.08 3.77 19.34
CA SER A 107 -19.06 3.48 18.29
C SER A 107 -18.71 4.24 16.99
N PRO A 108 -18.25 3.58 15.91
CA PRO A 108 -17.93 4.26 14.66
C PRO A 108 -19.14 4.96 14.03
N SER A 109 -20.33 4.36 14.08
CA SER A 109 -21.56 4.93 13.51
C SER A 109 -21.97 6.22 14.22
N ASP A 110 -21.87 6.25 15.56
CA ASP A 110 -22.23 7.44 16.33
C ASP A 110 -21.23 8.57 16.09
N ILE A 111 -19.93 8.25 16.07
CA ILE A 111 -18.88 9.20 15.73
C ILE A 111 -19.13 9.82 14.34
N GLN A 112 -19.44 8.99 13.33
CA GLN A 112 -19.74 9.47 11.97
C GLN A 112 -20.95 10.38 11.94
N SER A 113 -22.04 10.00 12.62
CA SER A 113 -23.30 10.75 12.66
C SER A 113 -23.13 12.12 13.36
N ILE A 114 -22.48 12.13 14.53
CA ILE A 114 -22.21 13.35 15.30
C ILE A 114 -21.33 14.31 14.53
N MET A 115 -20.25 13.81 13.92
CA MET A 115 -19.34 14.64 13.14
C MET A 115 -20.02 15.19 11.87
N LYS A 116 -20.80 14.38 11.14
CA LYS A 116 -21.57 14.89 9.98
C LYS A 116 -22.50 16.01 10.40
N LYS A 117 -23.21 15.88 11.52
CA LYS A 117 -24.11 16.92 12.06
C LYS A 117 -23.33 18.20 12.38
N ALA A 118 -22.16 18.10 13.01
CA ALA A 118 -21.31 19.24 13.34
C ALA A 118 -20.80 19.96 12.09
N MET A 119 -20.36 19.20 11.07
CA MET A 119 -19.95 19.73 9.76
C MET A 119 -21.09 20.50 9.10
N VAL A 120 -22.29 19.90 9.01
CA VAL A 120 -23.46 20.55 8.42
C VAL A 120 -23.80 21.85 9.14
N ASN A 121 -23.77 21.87 10.49
CA ASN A 121 -24.04 23.08 11.25
C ASN A 121 -23.02 24.19 10.95
N ARG A 122 -21.73 23.88 10.93
CA ARG A 122 -20.69 24.84 10.56
C ARG A 122 -20.86 25.39 9.16
N MET A 123 -21.11 24.53 8.20
CA MET A 123 -21.27 24.90 6.80
C MET A 123 -22.52 25.75 6.57
N ARG A 124 -23.65 25.41 7.24
CA ARG A 124 -24.90 26.19 7.20
C ARG A 124 -24.70 27.60 7.74
N GLU A 125 -24.01 27.74 8.89
CA GLU A 125 -23.70 29.03 9.48
C GLU A 125 -22.83 29.87 8.58
N HIS A 126 -21.83 29.28 7.91
CA HIS A 126 -20.91 30.01 7.04
C HIS A 126 -21.57 30.42 5.71
N TYR A 127 -22.23 29.49 5.05
CA TYR A 127 -22.83 29.72 3.73
C TYR A 127 -24.23 30.32 3.77
N HIS A 128 -24.81 30.49 4.93
CA HIS A 128 -26.18 31.02 5.14
C HIS A 128 -27.24 30.27 4.29
N VAL A 129 -27.19 28.94 4.32
CA VAL A 129 -28.11 28.05 3.58
C VAL A 129 -28.69 27.00 4.50
N ASP A 130 -29.92 26.57 4.23
CA ASP A 130 -30.57 25.46 4.93
C ASP A 130 -30.37 24.10 4.28
N TRP A 131 -30.00 24.10 3.01
CA TRP A 131 -29.83 22.92 2.18
C TRP A 131 -28.57 23.03 1.31
N PHE A 132 -27.87 21.90 1.12
CA PHE A 132 -26.73 21.76 0.23
C PHE A 132 -27.14 20.92 -0.99
N GLU A 133 -26.86 21.42 -2.20
CA GLU A 133 -27.20 20.72 -3.45
C GLU A 133 -26.38 19.47 -3.66
N GLU A 134 -25.19 19.40 -3.05
CA GLU A 134 -24.23 18.29 -3.19
C GLU A 134 -24.00 17.89 -4.67
N SER A 135 -23.91 18.88 -5.55
CA SER A 135 -23.74 18.69 -7.01
C SER A 135 -22.27 18.71 -7.46
N GLY A 136 -21.38 19.24 -6.62
CA GLY A 136 -19.96 19.40 -6.91
C GLY A 136 -19.10 18.18 -6.57
N ALA A 137 -17.79 18.44 -6.36
CA ALA A 137 -16.81 17.42 -6.02
C ALA A 137 -17.06 16.74 -4.66
N SER A 138 -16.52 15.54 -4.49
CA SER A 138 -16.67 14.72 -3.28
C SER A 138 -15.54 14.96 -2.28
N TYR A 139 -15.89 15.17 -1.01
CA TYR A 139 -14.98 15.37 0.12
C TYR A 139 -15.24 14.33 1.21
N LEU A 140 -14.51 13.22 1.13
CA LEU A 140 -14.69 12.06 2.01
C LEU A 140 -13.87 12.24 3.28
N VAL A 141 -14.52 12.35 4.44
CA VAL A 141 -13.85 12.54 5.71
C VAL A 141 -13.57 11.21 6.38
N ARG A 142 -12.35 11.04 6.88
CA ARG A 142 -11.90 9.89 7.68
C ARG A 142 -11.45 10.36 9.05
N VAL A 143 -11.78 9.58 10.06
CA VAL A 143 -11.57 9.91 11.46
C VAL A 143 -10.84 8.79 12.16
N PHE A 144 -9.79 9.14 12.88
CA PHE A 144 -9.02 8.22 13.72
C PHE A 144 -9.09 8.70 15.17
N LEU A 145 -9.59 7.87 16.05
CA LEU A 145 -9.51 8.09 17.49
C LEU A 145 -8.47 7.13 18.08
N MET A 146 -7.49 7.68 18.74
CA MET A 146 -6.48 6.93 19.45
C MET A 146 -6.24 7.55 20.83
N LYS A 147 -6.54 6.83 21.91
CA LYS A 147 -6.39 7.32 23.29
C LYS A 147 -7.08 8.68 23.49
N ASP A 148 -8.33 8.78 23.03
CA ASP A 148 -9.17 9.98 23.09
C ASP A 148 -8.71 11.17 22.22
N ILE A 149 -7.65 11.02 21.44
CA ILE A 149 -7.25 12.03 20.44
C ILE A 149 -7.92 11.70 19.11
N VAL A 150 -8.70 12.65 18.64
CA VAL A 150 -9.38 12.64 17.33
C VAL A 150 -8.45 13.27 16.32
N THR A 151 -8.19 12.56 15.22
CA THR A 151 -7.49 13.08 14.04
C THR A 151 -8.45 13.02 12.86
N VAL A 152 -8.62 14.13 12.17
CA VAL A 152 -9.58 14.29 11.07
C VAL A 152 -8.83 14.57 9.78
N GLY A 153 -9.10 13.78 8.74
CA GLY A 153 -8.51 13.95 7.42
C GLY A 153 -9.55 13.87 6.31
N ILE A 154 -9.35 14.64 5.24
CA ILE A 154 -10.14 14.54 4.00
C ILE A 154 -9.37 13.64 3.03
N ASP A 155 -10.04 12.61 2.51
CA ASP A 155 -9.44 11.59 1.63
C ASP A 155 -9.20 12.16 0.22
N THR A 156 -7.94 12.36 -0.13
CA THR A 156 -7.54 12.88 -1.45
C THR A 156 -7.51 11.79 -2.51
N SER A 157 -7.35 10.54 -2.10
CA SER A 157 -7.15 9.38 -2.99
C SER A 157 -8.45 8.82 -3.56
N GLY A 158 -9.51 8.75 -2.74
CA GLY A 158 -10.78 8.12 -3.10
C GLY A 158 -10.73 6.59 -3.04
N VAL A 159 -10.50 5.93 -4.17
CA VAL A 159 -10.23 4.48 -4.21
C VAL A 159 -8.87 4.20 -3.58
N SER A 160 -8.75 3.11 -2.81
CA SER A 160 -7.49 2.77 -2.12
C SER A 160 -6.31 2.64 -3.09
N LEU A 161 -5.12 3.12 -2.68
CA LEU A 161 -3.93 3.19 -3.54
C LEU A 161 -3.39 1.81 -3.94
N HIS A 162 -3.71 0.72 -3.21
CA HIS A 162 -3.34 -0.62 -3.67
C HIS A 162 -3.99 -0.96 -5.01
N LYS A 163 -5.15 -0.39 -5.35
CA LYS A 163 -5.76 -0.57 -6.67
C LYS A 163 -5.03 0.30 -7.70
N ARG A 164 -3.93 -0.24 -8.26
CA ARG A 164 -3.08 0.45 -9.23
C ARG A 164 -3.76 0.66 -10.60
N GLY A 165 -4.80 -0.14 -10.90
CA GLY A 165 -5.47 -0.15 -12.19
C GLY A 165 -5.11 -1.35 -13.07
N TYR A 166 -3.95 -1.97 -12.88
CA TYR A 166 -3.51 -3.08 -13.75
C TYR A 166 -4.17 -4.43 -13.46
N ARG A 167 -4.68 -4.65 -12.23
CA ARG A 167 -5.27 -5.95 -11.88
C ARG A 167 -6.70 -6.05 -12.40
N GLN A 168 -6.85 -6.65 -13.58
CA GLN A 168 -8.15 -6.97 -14.18
C GLN A 168 -8.62 -8.36 -13.74
N LEU A 169 -7.68 -9.30 -13.61
CA LEU A 169 -7.92 -10.69 -13.25
C LEU A 169 -7.26 -10.97 -11.88
N SER A 170 -8.00 -11.55 -10.97
CA SER A 170 -7.49 -11.89 -9.64
C SER A 170 -7.65 -13.36 -9.34
N SER A 171 -6.62 -13.96 -8.75
CA SER A 171 -6.73 -15.22 -8.01
C SER A 171 -7.52 -15.00 -6.71
N LYS A 172 -7.86 -16.09 -6.01
CA LYS A 172 -8.51 -15.98 -4.69
C LYS A 172 -7.55 -15.30 -3.70
N ALA A 173 -8.05 -14.25 -3.03
CA ALA A 173 -7.35 -13.51 -1.96
C ALA A 173 -5.88 -13.13 -2.27
N PRO A 174 -5.58 -12.41 -3.36
CA PRO A 174 -4.21 -12.00 -3.65
C PRO A 174 -3.70 -11.00 -2.59
N ILE A 175 -2.38 -11.01 -2.37
CA ILE A 175 -1.74 -9.95 -1.58
C ILE A 175 -2.01 -8.57 -2.20
N THR A 176 -2.23 -7.54 -1.37
CA THR A 176 -2.39 -6.17 -1.89
C THR A 176 -1.09 -5.63 -2.47
N GLU A 177 -1.18 -4.81 -3.49
CA GLU A 177 -0.04 -4.24 -4.21
C GLU A 177 0.83 -3.37 -3.28
N THR A 178 0.21 -2.59 -2.39
CA THR A 178 0.92 -1.78 -1.39
C THR A 178 1.72 -2.63 -0.42
N LEU A 179 1.18 -3.76 0.03
CA LEU A 179 1.89 -4.70 0.90
C LEU A 179 3.02 -5.39 0.13
N ALA A 180 2.77 -5.87 -1.08
CA ALA A 180 3.80 -6.51 -1.90
C ALA A 180 4.98 -5.56 -2.18
N ALA A 181 4.72 -4.32 -2.60
CA ALA A 181 5.74 -3.30 -2.78
C ALA A 181 6.55 -3.05 -1.50
N ALA A 182 5.88 -2.91 -0.36
CA ALA A 182 6.55 -2.70 0.92
C ALA A 182 7.45 -3.88 1.32
N LEU A 183 7.02 -5.12 1.08
CA LEU A 183 7.81 -6.31 1.37
C LEU A 183 9.04 -6.40 0.46
N ILE A 184 8.91 -6.07 -0.83
CA ILE A 184 10.07 -5.96 -1.74
C ILE A 184 11.06 -4.92 -1.23
N MET A 185 10.59 -3.72 -0.86
CA MET A 185 11.40 -2.61 -0.37
C MET A 185 12.03 -2.87 1.01
N LEU A 186 11.52 -3.83 1.78
CA LEU A 186 12.14 -4.33 3.03
C LEU A 186 13.32 -5.28 2.77
N THR A 187 13.41 -5.85 1.59
CA THR A 187 14.52 -6.74 1.23
C THR A 187 15.72 -5.93 0.71
N PRO A 188 16.93 -6.50 0.69
CA PRO A 188 18.08 -5.88 0.02
C PRO A 188 18.10 -6.17 -1.49
N TRP A 189 17.01 -6.63 -2.09
CA TRP A 189 16.93 -6.83 -3.53
C TRP A 189 17.13 -5.53 -4.30
N ARG A 190 17.84 -5.63 -5.41
CA ARG A 190 18.05 -4.56 -6.37
C ARG A 190 17.94 -5.11 -7.79
N LYS A 191 17.66 -4.24 -8.73
CA LYS A 191 17.43 -4.56 -10.15
C LYS A 191 18.58 -5.34 -10.85
N ASP A 192 19.79 -5.27 -10.33
CA ASP A 192 20.96 -6.03 -10.79
C ASP A 192 20.95 -7.51 -10.34
N ARG A 193 19.96 -7.95 -9.60
CA ARG A 193 19.84 -9.28 -9.03
C ARG A 193 18.54 -9.94 -9.45
N ILE A 194 18.61 -11.21 -9.82
CA ILE A 194 17.41 -11.98 -10.13
C ILE A 194 16.45 -12.04 -8.95
N LEU A 195 15.14 -11.88 -9.25
CA LEU A 195 14.02 -12.09 -8.33
C LEU A 195 13.11 -13.17 -8.90
N VAL A 196 12.73 -14.13 -8.08
CA VAL A 196 11.78 -15.19 -8.44
C VAL A 196 10.64 -15.23 -7.41
N ASP A 197 9.41 -15.28 -7.89
CA ASP A 197 8.23 -15.65 -7.10
C ASP A 197 7.71 -17.00 -7.56
N PRO A 198 7.98 -18.10 -6.82
CA PRO A 198 7.56 -19.46 -7.23
C PRO A 198 6.10 -19.78 -6.90
N PHE A 199 5.33 -18.85 -6.35
CA PHE A 199 3.89 -18.90 -6.08
C PHE A 199 3.24 -17.60 -6.52
N CYS A 200 3.51 -17.18 -7.76
CA CYS A 200 3.24 -15.80 -8.19
C CYS A 200 1.75 -15.45 -8.27
N GLY A 201 0.87 -16.45 -8.33
CA GLY A 201 -0.55 -16.18 -8.46
C GLY A 201 -0.82 -15.27 -9.67
N SER A 202 -1.60 -14.22 -9.45
CA SER A 202 -1.90 -13.20 -10.48
C SER A 202 -0.75 -12.20 -10.74
N GLY A 203 0.46 -12.48 -10.25
CA GLY A 203 1.69 -11.75 -10.61
C GLY A 203 2.03 -10.54 -9.73
N THR A 204 1.43 -10.37 -8.55
CA THR A 204 1.59 -9.13 -7.75
C THR A 204 3.05 -8.80 -7.42
N PHE A 205 3.82 -9.74 -6.86
CA PHE A 205 5.24 -9.50 -6.53
C PHE A 205 6.10 -9.22 -7.77
N PRO A 206 6.05 -10.03 -8.83
CA PRO A 206 6.80 -9.75 -10.05
C PRO A 206 6.47 -8.40 -10.69
N ILE A 207 5.18 -8.03 -10.75
CA ILE A 207 4.73 -6.76 -11.34
C ILE A 207 5.22 -5.57 -10.50
N GLU A 208 5.00 -5.58 -9.17
CA GLU A 208 5.47 -4.49 -8.30
C GLU A 208 7.01 -4.38 -8.32
N ALA A 209 7.74 -5.52 -8.40
CA ALA A 209 9.19 -5.51 -8.54
C ALA A 209 9.65 -4.87 -9.85
N ALA A 210 8.99 -5.19 -10.97
CA ALA A 210 9.28 -4.61 -12.27
C ALA A 210 8.98 -3.10 -12.31
N MET A 211 7.85 -2.67 -11.74
CA MET A 211 7.52 -1.25 -11.60
C MET A 211 8.54 -0.50 -10.72
N ILE A 212 9.00 -1.11 -9.63
CA ILE A 212 10.07 -0.53 -8.78
C ILE A 212 11.38 -0.43 -9.57
N ALA A 213 11.77 -1.47 -10.29
CA ALA A 213 13.01 -1.51 -11.06
C ALA A 213 13.03 -0.48 -12.19
N ALA A 214 11.93 -0.36 -12.94
CA ALA A 214 11.75 0.59 -14.03
C ALA A 214 11.39 2.01 -13.53
N ASN A 215 11.25 2.21 -12.23
CA ASN A 215 10.84 3.47 -11.60
C ASN A 215 9.49 4.00 -12.10
N ILE A 216 8.56 3.12 -12.44
CA ILE A 216 7.18 3.46 -12.82
C ILE A 216 6.40 3.82 -11.56
N ALA A 217 5.85 5.02 -11.48
CA ALA A 217 5.06 5.45 -10.34
C ALA A 217 3.71 4.71 -10.28
N PRO A 218 3.27 4.21 -9.11
CA PRO A 218 2.11 3.32 -9.01
C PRO A 218 0.77 4.00 -9.26
N GLY A 219 0.70 5.32 -9.20
CA GLY A 219 -0.52 6.11 -9.37
C GLY A 219 -0.80 6.59 -10.80
N MET A 220 0.03 6.24 -11.79
CA MET A 220 -0.07 6.82 -13.15
C MET A 220 -1.31 6.36 -13.92
N ASN A 221 -1.81 5.13 -13.67
CA ASN A 221 -2.91 4.53 -14.44
C ASN A 221 -4.24 4.55 -13.67
N ARG A 222 -4.48 5.61 -12.89
CA ARG A 222 -5.70 5.76 -12.10
C ARG A 222 -6.04 7.22 -11.87
N SER A 223 -7.27 7.50 -11.43
CA SER A 223 -7.73 8.82 -10.99
C SER A 223 -7.78 8.93 -9.46
N PHE A 224 -7.86 10.16 -8.97
CA PHE A 224 -7.94 10.50 -7.56
C PHE A 224 -9.10 11.46 -7.31
N THR A 225 -9.78 11.32 -6.16
CA THR A 225 -10.91 12.20 -5.83
C THR A 225 -10.50 13.68 -5.79
N ALA A 226 -9.29 13.97 -5.33
CA ALA A 226 -8.79 15.35 -5.24
C ALA A 226 -8.46 16.03 -6.59
N GLU A 227 -8.50 15.32 -7.71
CA GLU A 227 -8.38 15.93 -9.05
C GLU A 227 -9.53 16.88 -9.34
N GLU A 228 -10.69 16.67 -8.72
CA GLU A 228 -11.87 17.51 -8.84
C GLU A 228 -11.82 18.75 -7.93
N TRP A 229 -10.85 18.86 -7.00
CA TRP A 229 -10.79 19.93 -5.99
C TRP A 229 -10.11 21.20 -6.50
N SER A 230 -10.68 21.83 -7.51
CA SER A 230 -10.12 23.03 -8.15
C SER A 230 -9.97 24.23 -7.20
N ASN A 231 -10.69 24.23 -6.06
CA ASN A 231 -10.57 25.23 -5.00
C ASN A 231 -9.30 25.08 -4.15
N LEU A 232 -8.70 23.89 -4.11
CA LEU A 232 -7.51 23.58 -3.29
C LEU A 232 -6.28 23.25 -4.13
N ILE A 233 -6.47 22.58 -5.26
CA ILE A 233 -5.39 22.00 -6.06
C ILE A 233 -5.54 22.47 -7.50
N PRO A 234 -4.60 23.31 -8.00
CA PRO A 234 -4.59 23.68 -9.41
C PRO A 234 -4.41 22.44 -10.30
N LYS A 235 -5.18 22.32 -11.38
CA LYS A 235 -5.03 21.22 -12.35
C LYS A 235 -3.60 21.04 -12.84
N LYS A 236 -2.86 22.16 -13.00
CA LYS A 236 -1.46 22.15 -13.39
C LYS A 236 -0.60 21.29 -12.46
N ALA A 237 -0.88 21.27 -11.14
CA ALA A 237 -0.10 20.47 -10.17
C ALA A 237 -0.22 18.96 -10.44
N TRP A 238 -1.38 18.49 -10.92
CA TRP A 238 -1.56 17.10 -11.34
C TRP A 238 -0.79 16.79 -12.62
N TYR A 239 -0.85 17.67 -13.62
CA TYR A 239 -0.09 17.51 -14.86
C TYR A 239 1.42 17.52 -14.61
N ASP A 240 1.93 18.46 -13.82
CA ASP A 240 3.35 18.55 -13.47
C ASP A 240 3.83 17.26 -12.75
N ALA A 241 3.01 16.69 -11.85
CA ALA A 241 3.36 15.45 -11.14
C ALA A 241 3.33 14.20 -12.06
N ILE A 242 2.42 14.16 -13.04
CA ILE A 242 2.39 13.10 -14.05
C ILE A 242 3.58 13.23 -15.00
N ASP A 243 3.91 14.44 -15.44
CA ASP A 243 5.07 14.70 -16.30
C ASP A 243 6.38 14.34 -15.58
N GLU A 244 6.51 14.69 -14.30
CA GLU A 244 7.61 14.23 -13.45
C GLU A 244 7.68 12.70 -13.42
N ALA A 245 6.56 12.02 -13.18
CA ALA A 245 6.51 10.56 -13.13
C ALA A 245 6.92 9.91 -14.44
N ASN A 246 6.45 10.45 -15.58
CA ASN A 246 6.84 9.98 -16.91
C ASN A 246 8.34 10.18 -17.17
N SER A 247 8.90 11.33 -16.77
CA SER A 247 10.32 11.64 -16.99
C SER A 247 11.28 10.74 -16.19
N LEU A 248 10.80 10.11 -15.14
CA LEU A 248 11.59 9.23 -14.25
C LEU A 248 11.54 7.77 -14.65
N ILE A 249 10.70 7.38 -15.60
CA ILE A 249 10.65 6.00 -16.09
C ILE A 249 11.97 5.64 -16.78
N ASN A 250 12.47 4.45 -16.47
CA ASN A 250 13.64 3.88 -17.11
C ASN A 250 13.21 2.78 -18.09
N ASP A 251 12.99 3.15 -19.35
CA ASP A 251 12.51 2.25 -20.40
C ASP A 251 13.57 1.24 -20.86
N ASP A 252 14.86 1.58 -20.74
CA ASP A 252 15.99 0.76 -21.20
C ASP A 252 16.54 -0.17 -20.09
N ILE A 253 15.74 -0.48 -19.08
CA ILE A 253 16.20 -1.27 -17.95
C ILE A 253 16.30 -2.75 -18.28
N GLU A 254 17.42 -3.36 -17.96
CA GLU A 254 17.59 -4.80 -17.94
C GLU A 254 17.41 -5.36 -16.53
N VAL A 255 16.44 -6.25 -16.35
CA VAL A 255 16.16 -6.95 -15.09
C VAL A 255 15.88 -8.42 -15.35
N ASP A 256 16.08 -9.24 -14.32
CA ASP A 256 15.68 -10.65 -14.35
C ASP A 256 14.65 -10.90 -13.25
N ILE A 257 13.38 -10.84 -13.63
CA ILE A 257 12.24 -11.07 -12.75
C ILE A 257 11.44 -12.23 -13.31
N GLN A 258 11.16 -13.23 -12.48
CA GLN A 258 10.47 -14.43 -12.89
C GLN A 258 9.32 -14.75 -11.92
N GLY A 259 8.18 -15.12 -12.49
CA GLY A 259 7.00 -15.56 -11.76
C GLY A 259 6.60 -16.97 -12.17
N TYR A 260 6.42 -17.87 -11.20
CA TYR A 260 5.98 -19.22 -11.44
C TYR A 260 4.74 -19.55 -10.63
N ASP A 261 3.88 -20.35 -11.18
CA ASP A 261 2.76 -20.97 -10.48
C ASP A 261 2.48 -22.34 -11.12
N ILE A 262 1.91 -23.26 -10.36
CA ILE A 262 1.51 -24.57 -10.86
C ILE A 262 0.24 -24.49 -11.71
N ASP A 263 -0.55 -23.44 -11.55
CA ASP A 263 -1.81 -23.19 -12.24
C ASP A 263 -1.57 -22.32 -13.49
N GLY A 264 -1.69 -22.92 -14.67
CA GLY A 264 -1.51 -22.24 -15.96
C GLY A 264 -2.52 -21.12 -16.21
N ASP A 265 -3.74 -21.19 -15.64
CA ASP A 265 -4.76 -20.15 -15.79
C ASP A 265 -4.36 -18.90 -15.00
N VAL A 266 -3.84 -19.11 -13.82
CA VAL A 266 -3.33 -18.02 -12.97
C VAL A 266 -2.10 -17.36 -13.61
N VAL A 267 -1.20 -18.16 -14.23
CA VAL A 267 -0.05 -17.64 -14.99
C VAL A 267 -0.49 -16.78 -16.18
N ARG A 268 -1.57 -17.20 -16.89
CA ARG A 268 -2.14 -16.36 -17.97
C ARG A 268 -2.66 -15.02 -17.42
N ALA A 269 -3.39 -15.06 -16.32
CA ALA A 269 -3.86 -13.84 -15.65
C ALA A 269 -2.69 -12.93 -15.22
N ALA A 270 -1.58 -13.49 -14.73
CA ALA A 270 -0.38 -12.74 -14.37
C ALA A 270 0.24 -12.00 -15.57
N ARG A 271 0.28 -12.65 -16.75
CA ARG A 271 0.78 -12.03 -17.99
C ARG A 271 -0.10 -10.86 -18.45
N GLU A 272 -1.42 -11.02 -18.41
CA GLU A 272 -2.36 -9.95 -18.76
C GLU A 272 -2.24 -8.77 -17.78
N ASN A 273 -2.18 -9.03 -16.47
CA ASN A 273 -1.96 -7.99 -15.47
C ASN A 273 -0.62 -7.25 -15.67
N ALA A 274 0.45 -7.96 -16.04
CA ALA A 274 1.74 -7.36 -16.33
C ALA A 274 1.70 -6.48 -17.58
N LYS A 275 0.94 -6.89 -18.60
CA LYS A 275 0.70 -6.08 -19.81
C LYS A 275 -0.07 -4.81 -19.49
N GLU A 276 -1.14 -4.89 -18.69
CA GLU A 276 -1.89 -3.72 -18.22
C GLU A 276 -1.02 -2.76 -17.39
N ALA A 277 -0.03 -3.29 -16.65
CA ALA A 277 0.95 -2.51 -15.92
C ALA A 277 2.09 -1.96 -16.80
N GLY A 278 2.18 -2.35 -18.08
CA GLY A 278 3.24 -1.96 -19.00
C GLY A 278 4.62 -2.56 -18.70
N VAL A 279 4.67 -3.69 -18.00
CA VAL A 279 5.93 -4.34 -17.54
C VAL A 279 6.08 -5.81 -17.97
N ASP A 280 5.24 -6.28 -18.87
CA ASP A 280 5.24 -7.66 -19.34
C ASP A 280 6.57 -8.06 -19.98
N HIS A 281 7.23 -7.14 -20.67
CA HIS A 281 8.56 -7.33 -21.28
C HIS A 281 9.71 -7.50 -20.25
N LEU A 282 9.48 -7.11 -18.99
CA LEU A 282 10.47 -7.21 -17.91
C LEU A 282 10.32 -8.49 -17.07
N ILE A 283 9.27 -9.30 -17.31
CA ILE A 283 8.93 -10.43 -16.43
C ILE A 283 8.76 -11.70 -17.25
N HIS A 284 9.45 -12.76 -16.82
CA HIS A 284 9.22 -14.10 -17.36
C HIS A 284 8.22 -14.87 -16.49
N PHE A 285 7.02 -15.14 -17.03
CA PHE A 285 6.01 -15.96 -16.36
C PHE A 285 5.95 -17.37 -16.96
N GLN A 286 5.95 -18.40 -16.11
CA GLN A 286 5.90 -19.79 -16.54
C GLN A 286 5.07 -20.66 -15.59
N GLU A 287 4.27 -21.56 -16.15
CA GLU A 287 3.68 -22.67 -15.41
C GLU A 287 4.79 -23.62 -14.94
N ARG A 288 5.00 -23.71 -13.64
CA ARG A 288 6.06 -24.51 -13.02
C ARG A 288 5.74 -24.80 -11.56
N ALA A 289 5.87 -26.06 -11.16
CA ALA A 289 5.77 -26.43 -9.74
C ALA A 289 7.03 -25.99 -8.96
N VAL A 290 6.86 -25.64 -7.69
CA VAL A 290 7.97 -25.19 -6.83
C VAL A 290 9.07 -26.24 -6.67
N LYS A 291 8.74 -27.54 -6.70
CA LYS A 291 9.71 -28.66 -6.66
C LYS A 291 10.68 -28.67 -7.83
N ASP A 292 10.30 -28.05 -8.96
CA ASP A 292 11.10 -27.98 -10.18
C ASP A 292 11.90 -26.68 -10.28
N LEU A 293 11.87 -25.85 -9.22
CA LEU A 293 12.62 -24.60 -9.20
C LEU A 293 14.12 -24.87 -9.20
N ARG A 294 14.80 -24.47 -10.28
CA ARG A 294 16.25 -24.53 -10.48
C ARG A 294 16.70 -23.27 -11.17
N HIS A 295 17.85 -22.75 -10.80
CA HIS A 295 18.42 -21.57 -11.48
C HIS A 295 19.94 -21.57 -11.42
N PRO A 296 20.65 -21.27 -12.54
CA PRO A 296 22.11 -21.26 -12.58
C PRO A 296 22.73 -20.02 -11.96
N LYS A 297 21.99 -18.89 -11.90
CA LYS A 297 22.49 -17.64 -11.29
C LYS A 297 22.64 -17.80 -9.79
N LYS A 298 23.70 -17.16 -9.24
CA LYS A 298 23.99 -17.11 -7.81
C LYS A 298 23.40 -15.82 -7.19
N TYR A 299 23.27 -15.82 -5.87
CA TYR A 299 22.86 -14.66 -5.08
C TYR A 299 21.48 -14.09 -5.45
N GLY A 300 20.57 -14.91 -5.95
CA GLY A 300 19.21 -14.52 -6.29
C GLY A 300 18.33 -14.31 -5.06
N PHE A 301 17.12 -13.81 -5.33
CA PHE A 301 16.09 -13.57 -4.34
C PHE A 301 14.82 -14.32 -4.68
N ILE A 302 14.25 -15.00 -3.69
CA ILE A 302 12.86 -15.43 -3.70
C ILE A 302 12.09 -14.44 -2.83
N ILE A 303 11.01 -13.86 -3.37
CA ILE A 303 10.07 -13.02 -2.60
C ILE A 303 8.68 -13.50 -2.96
N THR A 304 7.94 -14.03 -1.98
CA THR A 304 6.74 -14.81 -2.30
C THR A 304 5.69 -14.80 -1.19
N ASN A 305 4.44 -15.09 -1.59
CA ASN A 305 3.30 -15.35 -0.73
C ASN A 305 2.76 -16.77 -1.01
N PRO A 306 3.39 -17.83 -0.44
CA PRO A 306 2.96 -19.19 -0.67
C PRO A 306 1.57 -19.45 -0.06
N PRO A 307 0.83 -20.49 -0.50
CA PRO A 307 -0.40 -20.91 0.15
C PRO A 307 -0.20 -21.20 1.64
N TYR A 308 -1.17 -20.78 2.47
CA TYR A 308 -1.13 -21.01 3.94
C TYR A 308 -2.39 -21.67 4.49
N GLY A 309 -3.21 -22.27 3.60
CA GLY A 309 -4.30 -23.14 3.98
C GLY A 309 -5.54 -22.40 4.50
N GLU A 310 -6.14 -21.57 3.69
CA GLU A 310 -7.43 -20.96 4.01
C GLU A 310 -8.58 -21.99 4.04
N ARG A 311 -8.39 -23.15 3.36
CA ARG A 311 -9.34 -24.27 3.32
C ARG A 311 -8.78 -25.51 4.02
N LEU A 312 -9.67 -26.35 4.57
CA LEU A 312 -9.29 -27.60 5.23
C LEU A 312 -8.49 -28.53 4.31
N GLU A 313 -8.93 -28.72 3.07
CA GLU A 313 -8.25 -29.55 2.05
C GLU A 313 -6.85 -29.04 1.69
N GLU A 314 -6.65 -27.71 1.69
CA GLU A 314 -5.34 -27.12 1.44
C GLU A 314 -4.38 -27.36 2.61
N LYS A 315 -4.89 -27.36 3.86
CA LYS A 315 -4.05 -27.55 5.08
C LYS A 315 -3.33 -28.88 5.11
N GLU A 316 -3.94 -29.96 4.62
CA GLU A 316 -3.34 -31.29 4.59
C GLU A 316 -2.13 -31.37 3.67
N ASN A 317 -2.11 -30.58 2.59
CA ASN A 317 -1.06 -30.55 1.59
C ASN A 317 0.10 -29.59 1.92
N LEU A 318 -0.10 -28.64 2.87
CA LEU A 318 0.92 -27.64 3.22
C LEU A 318 2.25 -28.26 3.69
N PRO A 319 2.28 -29.29 4.54
CA PRO A 319 3.55 -29.89 4.96
C PRO A 319 4.40 -30.38 3.78
N GLY A 320 3.78 -31.02 2.79
CA GLY A 320 4.43 -31.48 1.55
C GLY A 320 4.96 -30.30 0.73
N LEU A 321 4.11 -29.31 0.48
CA LEU A 321 4.45 -28.12 -0.31
C LEU A 321 5.64 -27.35 0.28
N TYR A 322 5.64 -27.11 1.60
CA TYR A 322 6.73 -26.40 2.24
C TYR A 322 8.03 -27.21 2.30
N ARG A 323 7.98 -28.56 2.35
CA ARG A 323 9.16 -29.42 2.18
C ARG A 323 9.73 -29.29 0.77
N GLU A 324 8.90 -29.44 -0.26
CA GLU A 324 9.32 -29.27 -1.67
C GLU A 324 9.94 -27.90 -1.92
N PHE A 325 9.35 -26.85 -1.35
CA PHE A 325 9.90 -25.49 -1.43
C PHE A 325 11.26 -25.39 -0.73
N GLY A 326 11.39 -25.92 0.48
CA GLY A 326 12.65 -25.92 1.22
C GLY A 326 13.74 -26.73 0.51
N ASP A 327 13.39 -27.88 -0.09
CA ASP A 327 14.31 -28.70 -0.88
C ASP A 327 14.81 -27.96 -2.13
N SER A 328 13.92 -27.31 -2.84
CA SER A 328 14.27 -26.49 -3.99
C SER A 328 15.14 -25.31 -3.63
N PHE A 329 14.84 -24.63 -2.53
CA PHE A 329 15.65 -23.51 -2.04
C PHE A 329 17.08 -23.95 -1.64
N ARG A 330 17.25 -25.11 -1.01
CA ARG A 330 18.59 -25.64 -0.67
C ARG A 330 19.47 -25.93 -1.88
N ASN A 331 18.85 -26.17 -3.04
CA ASN A 331 19.57 -26.42 -4.30
C ASN A 331 19.93 -25.12 -5.05
N LEU A 332 19.50 -23.96 -4.57
CA LEU A 332 19.85 -22.66 -5.15
C LEU A 332 21.12 -22.10 -4.49
N ASP A 333 22.18 -21.95 -5.27
CA ASP A 333 23.47 -21.50 -4.73
C ASP A 333 23.43 -20.02 -4.32
N SER A 334 23.63 -19.78 -3.02
CA SER A 334 23.77 -18.42 -2.44
C SER A 334 22.48 -17.55 -2.49
N TRP A 335 21.30 -18.16 -2.63
CA TRP A 335 20.05 -17.42 -2.67
C TRP A 335 19.54 -17.03 -1.29
N SER A 336 18.75 -15.96 -1.26
CA SER A 336 17.93 -15.58 -0.09
C SER A 336 16.45 -15.77 -0.40
N ALA A 337 15.68 -16.25 0.58
CA ALA A 337 14.23 -16.37 0.46
C ALA A 337 13.51 -15.50 1.49
N TYR A 338 12.50 -14.81 1.02
CA TYR A 338 11.62 -13.95 1.79
C TYR A 338 10.19 -14.39 1.52
N MET A 339 9.47 -14.83 2.55
CA MET A 339 8.09 -15.28 2.39
C MET A 339 7.18 -14.70 3.44
N ILE A 340 5.99 -14.26 3.01
CA ILE A 340 4.92 -13.86 3.91
C ILE A 340 3.91 -15.00 4.03
N THR A 341 3.64 -15.47 5.25
CA THR A 341 2.71 -16.57 5.49
C THR A 341 2.13 -16.52 6.90
N SER A 342 0.93 -17.07 7.08
CA SER A 342 0.33 -17.35 8.39
C SER A 342 0.53 -18.80 8.85
N TYR A 343 1.19 -19.65 8.05
CA TYR A 343 1.40 -21.05 8.38
C TYR A 343 2.41 -21.19 9.52
N GLU A 344 1.96 -21.67 10.67
CA GLU A 344 2.76 -21.70 11.91
C GLU A 344 3.95 -22.66 11.83
N ASP A 345 3.81 -23.80 11.15
CA ASP A 345 4.85 -24.81 10.98
C ASP A 345 5.84 -24.52 9.82
N THR A 346 5.89 -23.27 9.34
CA THR A 346 6.73 -22.86 8.19
C THR A 346 8.18 -23.31 8.33
N GLU A 347 8.86 -22.97 9.43
CA GLU A 347 10.29 -23.30 9.64
C GLU A 347 10.53 -24.81 9.69
N LYS A 348 9.60 -25.54 10.30
CA LYS A 348 9.66 -27.00 10.46
C LYS A 348 9.64 -27.71 9.08
N TYR A 349 8.69 -27.35 8.23
CA TYR A 349 8.53 -28.04 6.95
C TYR A 349 9.42 -27.46 5.85
N PHE A 350 9.75 -26.18 5.88
CA PHE A 350 10.78 -25.60 5.02
C PHE A 350 12.18 -26.14 5.33
N GLY A 351 12.36 -26.74 6.52
CA GLY A 351 13.58 -27.43 6.94
C GLY A 351 14.75 -26.52 7.28
N ARG A 352 14.47 -25.24 7.56
CA ARG A 352 15.44 -24.25 8.03
C ARG A 352 14.77 -23.26 8.96
N LYS A 353 15.45 -22.88 10.03
CA LYS A 353 15.04 -21.77 10.89
C LYS A 353 15.32 -20.44 10.19
N ALA A 354 14.38 -19.51 10.26
CA ALA A 354 14.54 -18.19 9.68
C ALA A 354 15.61 -17.38 10.43
N ASP A 355 16.42 -16.63 9.70
CA ASP A 355 17.39 -15.71 10.29
C ASP A 355 16.69 -14.52 10.95
N LYS A 356 15.55 -14.12 10.41
CA LYS A 356 14.66 -13.08 10.95
C LYS A 356 13.21 -13.37 10.57
N ASN A 357 12.30 -12.93 11.41
CA ASN A 357 10.90 -12.82 11.06
C ASN A 357 10.31 -11.48 11.53
N ARG A 358 9.29 -11.01 10.86
CA ARG A 358 8.55 -9.80 11.22
C ARG A 358 7.06 -10.09 11.16
N LYS A 359 6.35 -9.79 12.26
CA LYS A 359 4.90 -9.85 12.28
C LYS A 359 4.32 -8.74 11.41
N ILE A 360 3.46 -9.10 10.46
CA ILE A 360 2.77 -8.19 9.56
C ILE A 360 1.32 -8.65 9.44
N TYR A 361 0.38 -7.72 9.29
CA TYR A 361 -1.01 -8.04 9.04
C TYR A 361 -1.33 -7.90 7.55
N ASN A 362 -1.85 -8.98 6.96
CA ASN A 362 -2.45 -8.96 5.63
C ASN A 362 -3.97 -8.88 5.80
N GLY A 363 -4.53 -7.68 5.69
CA GLY A 363 -5.90 -7.42 6.11
C GLY A 363 -6.09 -7.71 7.61
N MET A 364 -7.03 -8.61 7.96
CA MET A 364 -7.25 -9.07 9.34
C MET A 364 -6.38 -10.26 9.73
N LEU A 365 -5.69 -10.86 8.78
CA LEU A 365 -4.90 -12.06 9.01
C LEU A 365 -3.52 -11.70 9.57
N LYS A 366 -3.19 -12.32 10.70
CA LYS A 366 -1.85 -12.25 11.28
C LYS A 366 -0.91 -13.14 10.48
N THR A 367 0.10 -12.55 9.87
CA THR A 367 1.15 -13.23 9.09
C THR A 367 2.53 -12.91 9.64
N TYR A 368 3.52 -13.66 9.18
CA TYR A 368 4.92 -13.39 9.44
C TYR A 368 5.69 -13.31 8.13
N PHE A 369 6.56 -12.32 8.01
CA PHE A 369 7.52 -12.20 6.92
C PHE A 369 8.84 -12.85 7.35
N TYR A 370 9.01 -14.10 6.95
CA TYR A 370 10.20 -14.90 7.23
C TYR A 370 11.33 -14.54 6.26
N GLN A 371 12.56 -14.48 6.75
CA GLN A 371 13.75 -14.16 6.01
C GLN A 371 14.79 -15.28 6.18
N PHE A 372 15.13 -15.96 5.11
CA PHE A 372 16.16 -16.98 5.02
C PHE A 372 17.29 -16.44 4.18
N LEU A 373 18.36 -15.98 4.85
CA LEU A 373 19.40 -15.19 4.20
C LEU A 373 20.48 -16.10 3.60
N GLY A 374 20.81 -15.86 2.34
CA GLY A 374 22.02 -16.36 1.69
C GLY A 374 23.23 -15.46 1.94
N PRO A 375 24.43 -15.90 1.56
CA PRO A 375 25.64 -15.10 1.67
C PRO A 375 25.57 -13.86 0.79
N LYS A 376 26.26 -12.80 1.19
CA LYS A 376 26.42 -11.61 0.35
C LYS A 376 27.38 -11.91 -0.81
N PRO A 377 27.14 -11.33 -2.01
CA PRO A 377 28.09 -11.43 -3.11
C PRO A 377 29.46 -10.87 -2.68
N PRO A 378 30.56 -11.41 -3.22
CA PRO A 378 31.89 -10.86 -2.98
C PRO A 378 31.91 -9.39 -3.41
N LYS A 379 32.60 -8.56 -2.61
CA LYS A 379 32.82 -7.17 -3.01
C LYS A 379 33.61 -7.16 -4.31
N GLN A 380 33.08 -6.53 -5.35
CA GLN A 380 33.84 -6.26 -6.54
C GLN A 380 35.05 -5.39 -6.10
N LYS A 381 36.27 -5.90 -6.34
CA LYS A 381 37.46 -5.05 -6.21
C LYS A 381 37.32 -3.95 -7.27
N LYS A 382 37.16 -2.71 -6.81
CA LYS A 382 37.25 -1.54 -7.68
C LYS A 382 38.63 -1.43 -8.32
#